data_93b3ab65792e8bebb945b5a7898df63a
#
_entry.id   93b3ab65792e8bebb945b5a7898df63a
#
_cell.length_a   1.000
_cell.length_b   1.000
_cell.length_c   1.000
_cell.angle_alpha   90.00
_cell.angle_beta   90.00
_cell.angle_gamma   90.00
#
_symmetry.space_group_name_H-M   'P 1'
#
loop_
_entity.id
_entity.type
_entity.pdbx_description
1 polymer ?
#
loop_
_entity_poly.entity_id
_entity_poly.type
_entity_poly.pdbx_seq_one_letter_code
_entity_poly.pdbx_strand_id
1 'polypeptide(L)'
;MNSKTIVPFLVALLLGAPSASAHAYLDHASPRVGSVVNVSPAEIRLWFTQSLEPSFSRADLRSSAGVVIGAGGVDPQKPQEMVISTGALPPGKYKVRWRILSVDTHRTEGSFSFEVKP
;
A
#
# COMPACT_ATOMS: atom_id res chain seq x y z
N MET A 1 3.37 -13.09 -53.17
CA MET A 1 3.04 -13.33 -52.72
C MET A 1 3.31 -13.34 -51.53
N ASN A 2 3.43 -13.36 -50.90
CA ASN A 2 3.89 -13.49 -49.93
C ASN A 2 4.01 -12.58 -48.97
N SER A 3 4.19 -11.77 -48.91
CA SER A 3 4.48 -10.85 -48.08
C SER A 3 3.55 -10.55 -47.13
N LYS A 4 2.52 -10.95 -47.15
CA LYS A 4 1.66 -10.59 -46.34
C LYS A 4 1.81 -10.81 -45.01
N THR A 5 2.52 -11.49 -44.51
CA THR A 5 2.51 -11.90 -43.20
C THR A 5 3.04 -10.98 -42.21
N ILE A 6 3.65 -10.00 -42.53
CA ILE A 6 4.29 -9.21 -41.62
C ILE A 6 3.48 -8.44 -40.72
N VAL A 7 2.41 -8.05 -41.10
CA VAL A 7 1.60 -7.18 -40.33
C VAL A 7 1.30 -7.60 -38.94
N PRO A 8 0.99 -8.80 -38.71
CA PRO A 8 0.53 -9.19 -37.40
C PRO A 8 1.48 -8.90 -36.29
N PHE A 9 2.71 -8.85 -36.60
CA PHE A 9 3.62 -8.63 -35.57
C PHE A 9 3.53 -7.32 -34.97
N LEU A 10 3.29 -6.33 -35.69
CA LEU A 10 3.23 -5.03 -35.19
C LEU A 10 2.17 -4.89 -34.16
N VAL A 11 1.14 -5.57 -34.37
CA VAL A 11 0.04 -5.52 -33.46
C VAL A 11 0.43 -6.05 -32.12
N ALA A 12 1.13 -7.12 -32.15
CA ALA A 12 1.51 -7.74 -30.93
C ALA A 12 2.35 -6.82 -30.09
N LEU A 13 3.18 -6.06 -30.69
CA LEU A 13 3.99 -5.17 -29.95
C LEU A 13 3.19 -4.13 -29.25
N LEU A 14 2.20 -3.65 -29.86
CA LEU A 14 1.38 -2.66 -29.23
C LEU A 14 0.69 -3.17 -28.03
N LEU A 15 0.33 -4.41 -28.06
CA LEU A 15 -0.34 -4.98 -26.94
C LEU A 15 0.56 -5.08 -25.75
N GLY A 16 1.81 -5.06 -25.95
CA GLY A 16 2.69 -5.15 -24.85
C GLY A 16 2.83 -3.87 -24.06
N ALA A 17 2.22 -2.83 -24.48
CA ALA A 17 2.35 -1.57 -23.80
C ALA A 17 1.69 -1.68 -22.43
N PRO A 18 2.41 -1.40 -21.38
CA PRO A 18 1.85 -1.53 -20.06
C PRO A 18 0.93 -0.38 -19.74
N SER A 19 -0.01 -0.65 -18.92
CA SER A 19 -0.88 0.38 -18.44
C SER A 19 -0.95 0.34 -16.93
N ALA A 20 0.07 -0.17 -16.33
CA ALA A 20 0.03 -0.43 -14.91
C ALA A 20 0.07 0.81 -14.07
N SER A 21 0.39 1.94 -14.63
CA SER A 21 0.54 3.12 -13.83
C SER A 21 -0.76 3.68 -13.30
N ALA A 22 -1.87 3.07 -13.62
CA ALA A 22 -3.15 3.59 -13.19
C ALA A 22 -3.51 3.22 -11.77
N HIS A 23 -2.80 2.30 -11.13
CA HIS A 23 -3.16 1.85 -9.81
C HIS A 23 -2.45 2.64 -8.73
N ALA A 24 -3.10 2.77 -7.58
CA ALA A 24 -2.45 3.36 -6.42
C ALA A 24 -1.56 2.32 -5.77
N TYR A 25 -0.35 2.72 -5.42
CA TYR A 25 0.61 1.88 -4.75
C TYR A 25 1.10 2.57 -3.50
N LEU A 26 1.52 1.80 -2.52
CA LEU A 26 2.21 2.35 -1.36
C LEU A 26 3.55 2.91 -1.83
N ASP A 27 3.73 4.21 -1.61
CA ASP A 27 4.95 4.90 -1.97
C ASP A 27 5.97 4.76 -0.85
N HIS A 28 5.58 5.08 0.34
CA HIS A 28 6.44 4.92 1.52
C HIS A 28 5.59 4.91 2.78
N ALA A 29 6.21 4.58 3.90
CA ALA A 29 5.52 4.49 5.17
C ALA A 29 6.41 4.95 6.31
N SER A 30 5.81 5.28 7.44
CA SER A 30 6.49 5.58 8.68
C SER A 30 5.81 4.78 9.80
N PRO A 31 6.48 3.86 10.45
CA PRO A 31 7.87 3.44 10.25
C PRO A 31 8.12 2.88 8.85
N ARG A 32 9.36 3.00 8.38
CA ARG A 32 9.67 2.56 7.03
C ARG A 32 9.50 1.06 6.88
N VAL A 33 9.13 0.64 5.70
CA VAL A 33 8.96 -0.77 5.36
C VAL A 33 10.24 -1.53 5.72
N GLY A 34 10.07 -2.57 6.51
CA GLY A 34 11.19 -3.43 6.89
C GLY A 34 12.15 -2.83 7.93
N SER A 35 11.79 -1.71 8.54
CA SER A 35 12.70 -1.03 9.45
C SER A 35 12.64 -1.59 10.87
N VAL A 36 13.68 -1.29 11.63
CA VAL A 36 13.70 -1.55 13.06
C VAL A 36 13.78 -0.18 13.73
N VAL A 37 12.84 0.08 14.64
CA VAL A 37 12.81 1.34 15.36
C VAL A 37 13.05 1.06 16.84
N ASN A 38 13.67 2.01 17.52
CA ASN A 38 14.01 1.81 18.94
C ASN A 38 13.04 2.56 19.86
N VAL A 39 12.01 3.18 19.30
CA VAL A 39 10.97 3.85 20.05
C VAL A 39 9.65 3.46 19.42
N SER A 40 8.64 3.17 20.25
CA SER A 40 7.32 2.85 19.75
C SER A 40 6.74 4.05 19.02
N PRO A 41 6.28 3.88 17.78
CA PRO A 41 5.66 5.00 17.06
C PRO A 41 4.29 5.31 17.67
N ALA A 42 3.92 6.59 17.67
CA ALA A 42 2.60 7.00 18.13
C ALA A 42 1.56 6.80 17.04
N GLU A 43 1.97 6.81 15.83
CA GLU A 43 1.08 6.54 14.70
C GLU A 43 1.87 5.87 13.58
N ILE A 44 1.14 5.19 12.72
CA ILE A 44 1.70 4.62 11.51
C ILE A 44 1.04 5.34 10.36
N ARG A 45 1.84 5.82 9.43
CA ARG A 45 1.32 6.57 8.29
C ARG A 45 1.79 5.93 6.99
N LEU A 46 0.87 5.84 6.05
CA LEU A 46 1.11 5.25 4.75
C LEU A 46 0.85 6.31 3.69
N TRP A 47 1.77 6.47 2.76
CA TRP A 47 1.62 7.40 1.64
C TRP A 47 1.46 6.63 0.35
N PHE A 48 0.41 6.95 -0.39
CA PHE A 48 0.08 6.25 -1.63
C PHE A 48 0.30 7.18 -2.83
N THR A 49 0.37 6.59 -4.00
CA THR A 49 0.68 7.33 -5.22
C THR A 49 -0.52 8.05 -5.80
N GLN A 50 -1.73 7.78 -5.30
CA GLN A 50 -2.95 8.41 -5.77
C GLN A 50 -3.89 8.65 -4.61
N SER A 51 -4.86 9.51 -4.83
CA SER A 51 -5.91 9.75 -3.83
C SER A 51 -6.77 8.51 -3.65
N LEU A 52 -7.21 8.31 -2.44
CA LEU A 52 -7.96 7.12 -2.04
C LEU A 52 -9.40 7.49 -1.72
N GLU A 53 -10.29 6.52 -1.91
CA GLU A 53 -11.68 6.64 -1.51
C GLU A 53 -11.78 6.30 -0.03
N PRO A 54 -12.10 7.27 0.83
CA PRO A 54 -12.06 7.02 2.27
C PRO A 54 -12.99 5.91 2.75
N SER A 55 -14.17 5.82 2.15
CA SER A 55 -15.15 4.83 2.60
C SER A 55 -14.77 3.40 2.24
N PHE A 56 -13.80 3.23 1.36
CA PHE A 56 -13.43 1.91 0.86
C PHE A 56 -11.96 1.59 1.06
N SER A 57 -11.27 2.38 1.87
CA SER A 57 -9.82 2.20 2.08
C SER A 57 -9.55 2.08 3.56
N ARG A 58 -8.89 1.00 3.96
CA ARG A 58 -8.64 0.68 5.37
C ARG A 58 -7.27 0.07 5.54
N ALA A 59 -6.72 0.25 6.72
CA ALA A 59 -5.48 -0.40 7.10
C ALA A 59 -5.61 -0.90 8.53
N ASP A 60 -4.87 -1.96 8.85
CA ASP A 60 -4.80 -2.44 10.23
C ASP A 60 -3.38 -2.80 10.60
N LEU A 61 -3.15 -2.84 11.91
CA LEU A 61 -1.88 -3.21 12.49
C LEU A 61 -2.07 -4.52 13.23
N ARG A 62 -1.17 -5.46 12.99
CA ARG A 62 -1.23 -6.79 13.60
C ARG A 62 0.05 -7.10 14.34
N SER A 63 -0.12 -7.80 15.45
CA SER A 63 1.01 -8.34 16.19
C SER A 63 1.63 -9.52 15.44
N SER A 64 2.74 -10.02 15.92
CA SER A 64 3.39 -11.18 15.31
C SER A 64 2.51 -12.43 15.40
N ALA A 65 1.56 -12.45 16.31
CA ALA A 65 0.61 -13.55 16.41
C ALA A 65 -0.58 -13.39 15.45
N GLY A 66 -0.60 -12.33 14.67
CA GLY A 66 -1.67 -12.11 13.69
C GLY A 66 -2.91 -11.44 14.28
N VAL A 67 -2.84 -10.94 15.51
CA VAL A 67 -3.98 -10.29 16.14
C VAL A 67 -4.03 -8.83 15.73
N VAL A 68 -5.20 -8.36 15.34
CA VAL A 68 -5.38 -6.96 14.98
C VAL A 68 -5.35 -6.13 16.25
N ILE A 69 -4.42 -5.21 16.35
CA ILE A 69 -4.23 -4.38 17.52
C ILE A 69 -4.42 -2.89 17.24
N GLY A 70 -4.71 -2.55 16.01
CA GLY A 70 -5.01 -1.17 15.64
C GLY A 70 -5.57 -1.13 14.25
N ALA A 71 -6.28 -0.06 13.94
CA ALA A 71 -6.86 0.11 12.61
C ALA A 71 -6.94 1.60 12.28
N GLY A 72 -7.02 1.91 11.01
CA GLY A 72 -7.12 3.27 10.57
C GLY A 72 -7.63 3.39 9.16
N GLY A 73 -7.63 4.59 8.66
CA GLY A 73 -8.14 4.89 7.33
C GLY A 73 -7.51 6.15 6.78
N VAL A 74 -8.15 6.67 5.75
CA VAL A 74 -7.64 7.83 5.02
C VAL A 74 -7.71 9.07 5.91
N ASP A 75 -6.62 9.84 5.91
CA ASP A 75 -6.59 11.12 6.61
C ASP A 75 -7.51 12.07 5.84
N PRO A 76 -8.54 12.62 6.50
CA PRO A 76 -9.49 13.48 5.78
C PRO A 76 -8.88 14.74 5.19
N GLN A 77 -7.73 15.16 5.69
CA GLN A 77 -7.05 16.33 5.19
C GLN A 77 -6.03 15.98 4.11
N LYS A 78 -5.72 14.71 3.93
CA LYS A 78 -4.65 14.28 3.02
C LYS A 78 -5.08 13.00 2.32
N PRO A 79 -5.82 13.11 1.23
CA PRO A 79 -6.45 11.95 0.59
C PRO A 79 -5.50 10.88 0.05
N GLN A 80 -4.22 11.16 -0.02
CA GLN A 80 -3.25 10.16 -0.44
C GLN A 80 -2.62 9.43 0.74
N GLU A 81 -3.05 9.70 1.96
CA GLU A 81 -2.42 9.16 3.16
C GLU A 81 -3.42 8.42 4.03
N MET A 82 -2.95 7.34 4.64
CA MET A 82 -3.69 6.66 5.68
C MET A 82 -2.92 6.73 6.98
N VAL A 83 -3.65 6.75 8.09
CA VAL A 83 -3.04 6.83 9.40
C VAL A 83 -3.69 5.83 10.33
N ILE A 84 -2.87 5.14 11.12
CA ILE A 84 -3.30 4.26 12.20
C ILE A 84 -2.72 4.84 13.48
N SER A 85 -3.56 5.22 14.42
CA SER A 85 -3.10 5.64 15.73
C SER A 85 -2.80 4.40 16.55
N THR A 86 -1.67 4.38 17.21
CA THR A 86 -1.29 3.24 18.02
C THR A 86 -1.12 3.70 19.46
N GLY A 87 -1.34 2.78 20.38
CA GLY A 87 -0.86 2.96 21.74
C GLY A 87 0.62 2.59 21.77
N ALA A 88 1.17 2.49 22.96
CA ALA A 88 2.54 2.04 23.11
C ALA A 88 2.63 0.59 22.64
N LEU A 89 3.57 0.33 21.75
CA LEU A 89 3.79 -1.00 21.21
C LEU A 89 4.95 -1.66 21.93
N PRO A 90 4.74 -2.82 22.54
CA PRO A 90 5.85 -3.59 23.11
C PRO A 90 6.89 -3.95 22.06
N PRO A 91 8.11 -4.27 22.47
CA PRO A 91 9.10 -4.79 21.54
C PRO A 91 8.54 -6.00 20.80
N GLY A 92 8.79 -6.07 19.51
CA GLY A 92 8.31 -7.18 18.69
C GLY A 92 8.19 -6.78 17.24
N LYS A 93 7.74 -7.75 16.45
CA LYS A 93 7.53 -7.55 15.01
C LYS A 93 6.06 -7.32 14.77
N TYR A 94 5.79 -6.40 13.87
CA TYR A 94 4.42 -5.98 13.57
C TYR A 94 4.22 -5.97 12.06
N LYS A 95 2.97 -6.21 11.65
CA LYS A 95 2.59 -6.19 10.24
C LYS A 95 1.47 -5.19 10.03
N VAL A 96 1.62 -4.36 9.03
CA VAL A 96 0.58 -3.43 8.59
C VAL A 96 -0.03 -4.02 7.32
N ARG A 97 -1.34 -4.15 7.29
CA ARG A 97 -2.06 -4.61 6.10
C ARG A 97 -2.97 -3.50 5.64
N TRP A 98 -3.05 -3.31 4.33
CA TRP A 98 -3.90 -2.27 3.78
C TRP A 98 -4.70 -2.80 2.59
N ARG A 99 -5.89 -2.25 2.44
CA ARG A 99 -6.75 -2.49 1.29
C ARG A 99 -7.31 -1.15 0.90
N ILE A 100 -7.14 -0.77 -0.36
CA ILE A 100 -7.54 0.54 -0.81
C ILE A 100 -8.32 0.47 -2.10
N LEU A 101 -9.15 1.48 -2.30
CA LEU A 101 -9.78 1.77 -3.56
C LEU A 101 -9.32 3.16 -3.95
N SER A 102 -8.65 3.28 -5.09
CA SER A 102 -8.22 4.59 -5.56
C SER A 102 -9.38 5.32 -6.21
N VAL A 103 -9.24 6.63 -6.36
CA VAL A 103 -10.30 7.43 -6.97
C VAL A 103 -10.55 7.05 -8.42
N ASP A 104 -9.63 6.35 -9.07
CA ASP A 104 -9.83 5.85 -10.42
C ASP A 104 -10.45 4.45 -10.42
N THR A 105 -10.97 4.02 -9.28
CA THR A 105 -11.77 2.80 -9.10
C THR A 105 -10.98 1.49 -9.18
N HIS A 106 -9.70 1.50 -8.91
CA HIS A 106 -8.91 0.27 -8.83
C HIS A 106 -8.63 -0.12 -7.38
N ARG A 107 -8.81 -1.39 -7.09
CA ARG A 107 -8.54 -1.92 -5.76
C ARG A 107 -7.15 -2.53 -5.71
N THR A 108 -6.43 -2.24 -4.66
CA THR A 108 -5.16 -2.91 -4.40
C THR A 108 -5.05 -3.20 -2.92
N GLU A 109 -4.20 -4.16 -2.56
CA GLU A 109 -3.95 -4.49 -1.17
C GLU A 109 -2.52 -4.95 -1.02
N GLY A 110 -2.02 -4.85 0.18
CA GLY A 110 -0.66 -5.25 0.46
C GLY A 110 -0.37 -5.22 1.94
N SER A 111 0.89 -5.46 2.27
CA SER A 111 1.33 -5.44 3.65
C SER A 111 2.81 -5.13 3.73
N PHE A 112 3.23 -4.68 4.90
CA PHE A 112 4.64 -4.55 5.21
C PHE A 112 4.85 -4.77 6.69
N SER A 113 6.10 -4.98 7.08
CA SER A 113 6.43 -5.24 8.47
C SER A 113 7.46 -4.24 8.97
N PHE A 114 7.48 -4.04 10.27
CA PHE A 114 8.54 -3.32 10.96
C PHE A 114 8.72 -3.96 12.34
N GLU A 115 9.78 -3.59 13.01
CA GLU A 115 10.08 -4.14 14.33
C GLU A 115 10.34 -3.02 15.32
N VAL A 116 9.86 -3.17 16.54
CA VAL A 116 10.19 -2.30 17.66
C VAL A 116 11.20 -3.06 18.51
N LYS A 117 12.38 -2.44 18.71
CA LYS A 117 13.47 -3.11 19.41
C LYS A 117 14.26 -2.05 20.13
N PRO A 118 13.96 -1.80 21.38
CA PRO A 118 14.62 -0.75 22.16
C PRO A 118 16.08 -1.06 22.48
#